data_89be764088a7037aeb498443caa84d3d
#
_entry.id   89be764088a7037aeb498443caa84d3d
#
_cell.length_a   1.000
_cell.length_b   1.000
_cell.length_c   1.000
_cell.angle_alpha   90.00
_cell.angle_beta   90.00
_cell.angle_gamma   90.00
#
_symmetry.space_group_name_H-M   'P 1'
#
loop_
_entity.id
_entity.type
_entity.pdbx_description
1 polymer ?
#
loop_
_entity_poly.entity_id
_entity_poly.type
_entity_poly.pdbx_seq_one_letter_code
_entity_poly.pdbx_strand_id
1 'polypeptide(L)'
;LRHRSVTIGSLAIMLILSAWSFKFIPKVFVPALEKQYFTVDMWLPEGTNINETDRMASSLADYIRGHEETEMVSTYIGRTPPRYYLSNVSFGPQSNYAQILVKCKTSKDSKELHALLQDSIRQKYPEPLIKVNKFELSPLTEAVIEARFLGPDPAVLDSLAGKAIEIMRRNPKVADARNEWGNMSLMIRPVYDPVKAGALGITKTQMMQSVKSISDGTPVGIYRDNEKKVPVLLKSEGVHITDERSLGDFSVWNGEHSAPLSQVTEKIETTWEFPQIRTYNRQLSMAAMCGVKPGHTMAEVHGEIRKEIEEIELPEGYTFFWDAQYKDQGEAMQAIAKFFPLAFLMLIVILVALFGNFRQPVIILCILPLSLIGVAIGMLLTGFDFGFFPIAGWLGLLGMIIKNVIVLLDEINIQRRNGIAPYTAIIEATVSRTRPVLMAATTTILGMVPLLFDIAFG
;
A
#
# COMPACT_ATOMS: atom_id res chain seq x y z
N LEU A 1 -18.63 11.03 -45.72
CA LEU A 1 -19.81 10.33 -46.24
C LEU A 1 -19.61 9.80 -47.67
N ARG A 2 -18.73 10.41 -48.50
CA ARG A 2 -18.48 9.99 -49.90
C ARG A 2 -17.72 8.65 -49.98
N HIS A 3 -16.82 8.36 -49.00
CA HIS A 3 -16.04 7.13 -48.93
C HIS A 3 -16.25 6.37 -47.63
N ARG A 4 -17.47 5.85 -47.40
CA ARG A 4 -17.88 5.19 -46.17
C ARG A 4 -17.00 4.02 -45.76
N SER A 5 -16.67 3.16 -46.75
CA SER A 5 -15.83 1.97 -46.52
C SER A 5 -14.41 2.33 -46.07
N VAL A 6 -13.83 3.41 -46.61
CA VAL A 6 -12.51 3.89 -46.25
C VAL A 6 -12.52 4.43 -44.81
N THR A 7 -13.55 5.20 -44.44
CA THR A 7 -13.66 5.73 -43.05
C THR A 7 -13.86 4.62 -42.03
N ILE A 8 -14.76 3.65 -42.31
CA ILE A 8 -14.96 2.51 -41.41
C ILE A 8 -13.69 1.65 -41.33
N GLY A 9 -13.03 1.40 -42.46
CA GLY A 9 -11.78 0.64 -42.49
C GLY A 9 -10.66 1.33 -41.72
N SER A 10 -10.49 2.65 -41.87
CA SER A 10 -9.50 3.40 -41.09
C SER A 10 -9.76 3.37 -39.58
N LEU A 11 -11.01 3.53 -39.16
CA LEU A 11 -11.38 3.42 -37.74
C LEU A 11 -11.14 2.02 -37.16
N ALA A 12 -11.45 0.97 -37.95
CA ALA A 12 -11.18 -0.41 -37.54
C ALA A 12 -9.67 -0.67 -37.41
N ILE A 13 -8.86 -0.18 -38.33
CA ILE A 13 -7.39 -0.28 -38.26
C ILE A 13 -6.87 0.47 -37.01
N MET A 14 -7.34 1.69 -36.79
CA MET A 14 -6.94 2.47 -35.60
C MET A 14 -7.34 1.77 -34.30
N LEU A 15 -8.51 1.13 -34.24
CA LEU A 15 -8.95 0.37 -33.08
C LEU A 15 -8.03 -0.85 -32.83
N ILE A 16 -7.68 -1.59 -33.88
CA ILE A 16 -6.77 -2.74 -33.76
C ILE A 16 -5.38 -2.29 -33.30
N LEU A 17 -4.84 -1.22 -33.89
CA LEU A 17 -3.56 -0.64 -33.46
C LEU A 17 -3.62 -0.15 -32.02
N SER A 18 -4.71 0.49 -31.63
CA SER A 18 -4.92 0.93 -30.24
C SER A 18 -4.96 -0.26 -29.29
N ALA A 19 -5.72 -1.30 -29.58
CA ALA A 19 -5.77 -2.51 -28.76
C ALA A 19 -4.39 -3.20 -28.64
N TRP A 20 -3.61 -3.20 -29.73
CA TRP A 20 -2.25 -3.74 -29.72
C TRP A 20 -1.29 -2.88 -28.87
N SER A 21 -1.45 -1.55 -28.88
CA SER A 21 -0.61 -0.62 -28.13
C SER A 21 -0.74 -0.76 -26.61
N PHE A 22 -1.84 -1.30 -26.10
CA PHE A 22 -2.00 -1.62 -24.68
C PHE A 22 -0.98 -2.62 -24.13
N LYS A 23 -0.27 -3.35 -25.00
CA LYS A 23 0.85 -4.22 -24.58
C LYS A 23 2.08 -3.45 -24.12
N PHE A 24 2.23 -2.22 -24.58
CA PHE A 24 3.38 -1.36 -24.27
C PHE A 24 3.11 -0.42 -23.09
N ILE A 25 1.88 -0.33 -22.61
CA ILE A 25 1.50 0.52 -21.50
C ILE A 25 1.71 -0.28 -20.19
N PRO A 26 2.54 0.21 -19.26
CA PRO A 26 2.74 -0.42 -17.96
C PRO A 26 1.41 -0.55 -17.20
N LYS A 27 1.24 -1.64 -16.48
CA LYS A 27 0.03 -1.91 -15.70
C LYS A 27 0.34 -1.79 -14.22
N VAL A 28 -0.08 -0.69 -13.62
CA VAL A 28 0.09 -0.41 -12.19
C VAL A 28 -1.28 -0.17 -11.59
N PHE A 29 -1.61 -0.84 -10.47
CA PHE A 29 -2.95 -0.73 -9.88
C PHE A 29 -3.25 0.69 -9.41
N VAL A 30 -2.40 1.23 -8.55
CA VAL A 30 -2.44 2.62 -8.10
C VAL A 30 -1.02 3.19 -8.23
N PRO A 31 -0.79 4.18 -9.09
CA PRO A 31 0.53 4.78 -9.25
C PRO A 31 0.91 5.58 -8.00
N ALA A 32 2.21 5.59 -7.69
CA ALA A 32 2.75 6.48 -6.68
C ALA A 32 2.64 7.95 -7.15
N LEU A 33 2.33 8.83 -6.20
CA LEU A 33 2.23 10.26 -6.49
C LEU A 33 3.63 10.89 -6.64
N GLU A 34 3.80 11.69 -7.65
CA GLU A 34 5.01 12.48 -7.85
C GLU A 34 4.94 13.77 -7.01
N LYS A 35 5.11 13.64 -5.69
CA LYS A 35 5.14 14.77 -4.76
C LYS A 35 6.55 15.20 -4.43
N GLN A 36 6.69 16.44 -3.96
CA GLN A 36 7.96 16.96 -3.43
C GLN A 36 8.38 16.28 -2.10
N TYR A 37 7.56 15.38 -1.57
CA TYR A 37 7.76 14.71 -0.30
C TYR A 37 7.83 13.20 -0.47
N PHE A 38 8.68 12.58 0.34
CA PHE A 38 8.69 11.12 0.57
C PHE A 38 9.06 10.83 2.01
N THR A 39 8.84 9.60 2.46
CA THR A 39 9.23 9.16 3.80
C THR A 39 10.31 8.10 3.75
N VAL A 40 11.16 8.11 4.77
CA VAL A 40 12.13 7.06 5.04
C VAL A 40 11.81 6.48 6.40
N ASP A 41 11.34 5.24 6.40
CA ASP A 41 11.05 4.49 7.61
C ASP A 41 12.27 3.62 7.97
N MET A 42 12.65 3.64 9.23
CA MET A 42 13.81 2.91 9.76
C MET A 42 13.40 2.07 10.95
N TRP A 43 13.72 0.78 10.92
CA TRP A 43 13.59 -0.14 12.06
C TRP A 43 14.96 -0.71 12.42
N LEU A 44 15.33 -0.57 13.65
CA LEU A 44 16.45 -1.29 14.27
C LEU A 44 15.95 -2.63 14.85
N PRO A 45 16.84 -3.56 15.20
CA PRO A 45 16.46 -4.78 15.89
C PRO A 45 15.59 -4.51 17.12
N GLU A 46 14.62 -5.39 17.37
CA GLU A 46 13.75 -5.27 18.55
C GLU A 46 14.59 -5.30 19.85
N GLY A 47 14.14 -4.50 20.83
CA GLY A 47 14.90 -4.31 22.06
C GLY A 47 15.95 -3.18 22.00
N THR A 48 16.15 -2.56 20.85
CA THR A 48 17.05 -1.40 20.73
C THR A 48 16.56 -0.23 21.56
N ASN A 49 17.48 0.39 22.30
CA ASN A 49 17.18 1.57 23.09
C ASN A 49 16.86 2.77 22.20
N ILE A 50 15.87 3.57 22.60
CA ILE A 50 15.44 4.75 21.84
C ILE A 50 16.56 5.77 21.59
N ASN A 51 17.55 5.87 22.49
CA ASN A 51 18.70 6.74 22.29
C ASN A 51 19.61 6.27 21.13
N GLU A 52 19.72 4.95 20.93
CA GLU A 52 20.46 4.40 19.80
C GLU A 52 19.67 4.61 18.50
N THR A 53 18.35 4.45 18.56
CA THR A 53 17.45 4.77 17.43
C THR A 53 17.55 6.25 17.05
N ASP A 54 17.59 7.15 18.03
CA ASP A 54 17.80 8.59 17.81
C ASP A 54 19.17 8.86 17.15
N ARG A 55 20.23 8.28 17.68
CA ARG A 55 21.60 8.43 17.12
C ARG A 55 21.66 7.99 15.66
N MET A 56 21.08 6.83 15.35
CA MET A 56 21.08 6.28 13.99
C MET A 56 20.19 7.09 13.05
N ALA A 57 18.98 7.47 13.51
CA ALA A 57 18.05 8.27 12.73
C ALA A 57 18.59 9.67 12.44
N SER A 58 19.27 10.30 13.42
CA SER A 58 19.92 11.59 13.25
C SER A 58 21.06 11.52 12.23
N SER A 59 21.90 10.47 12.28
CA SER A 59 22.96 10.23 11.28
C SER A 59 22.38 10.07 9.87
N LEU A 60 21.28 9.30 9.74
CA LEU A 60 20.58 9.12 8.46
C LEU A 60 19.96 10.41 7.95
N ALA A 61 19.33 11.20 8.84
CA ALA A 61 18.75 12.49 8.51
C ALA A 61 19.81 13.49 8.03
N ASP A 62 21.00 13.51 8.66
CA ASP A 62 22.12 14.34 8.25
C ASP A 62 22.67 13.91 6.89
N TYR A 63 22.75 12.62 6.63
CA TYR A 63 23.11 12.11 5.31
C TYR A 63 22.14 12.58 4.23
N ILE A 64 20.82 12.46 4.47
CA ILE A 64 19.79 12.90 3.52
C ILE A 64 19.84 14.44 3.34
N ARG A 65 20.05 15.19 4.41
CA ARG A 65 20.16 16.65 4.38
C ARG A 65 21.36 17.15 3.57
N GLY A 66 22.41 16.33 3.48
CA GLY A 66 23.61 16.64 2.70
C GLY A 66 23.42 16.62 1.18
N HIS A 67 22.27 16.15 0.68
CA HIS A 67 21.95 16.19 -0.74
C HIS A 67 21.35 17.52 -1.17
N GLU A 68 21.82 18.05 -2.30
CA GLU A 68 21.40 19.38 -2.80
C GLU A 68 19.90 19.47 -3.14
N GLU A 69 19.29 18.35 -3.47
CA GLU A 69 17.87 18.20 -3.79
C GLU A 69 16.96 18.40 -2.56
N THR A 70 17.51 18.24 -1.36
CA THR A 70 16.77 18.32 -0.10
C THR A 70 16.50 19.75 0.30
N GLU A 71 15.25 20.09 0.60
CA GLU A 71 14.85 21.38 1.17
C GLU A 71 14.72 21.30 2.69
N MET A 72 14.05 20.25 3.21
CA MET A 72 13.80 20.08 4.64
C MET A 72 13.74 18.60 5.02
N VAL A 73 14.25 18.28 6.22
CA VAL A 73 14.18 16.94 6.82
C VAL A 73 13.57 17.08 8.21
N SER A 74 12.51 16.30 8.48
CA SER A 74 11.89 16.20 9.80
C SER A 74 11.97 14.76 10.29
N THR A 75 12.53 14.55 11.49
CA THR A 75 12.73 13.22 12.06
C THR A 75 11.79 13.00 13.24
N TYR A 76 11.12 11.85 13.23
CA TYR A 76 10.22 11.38 14.29
C TYR A 76 10.78 10.08 14.85
N ILE A 77 11.06 10.06 16.15
CA ILE A 77 11.73 8.95 16.83
C ILE A 77 10.75 8.27 17.78
N GLY A 78 10.75 6.95 17.78
CA GLY A 78 9.91 6.14 18.65
C GLY A 78 8.45 6.01 18.24
N ARG A 79 7.99 6.72 17.19
CA ARG A 79 6.64 6.63 16.62
C ARG A 79 6.55 7.42 15.32
N THR A 80 5.50 7.18 14.54
CA THR A 80 5.14 8.07 13.42
C THR A 80 4.53 9.39 13.94
N PRO A 81 4.59 10.47 13.14
CA PRO A 81 3.78 11.67 13.41
C PRO A 81 2.28 11.34 13.35
N PRO A 82 1.42 12.21 13.86
CA PRO A 82 -0.02 12.11 13.61
C PRO A 82 -0.28 11.97 12.11
N ARG A 83 -1.29 11.15 11.75
CA ARG A 83 -1.60 10.87 10.35
C ARG A 83 -1.90 12.17 9.60
N TYR A 84 -1.05 12.52 8.63
CA TYR A 84 -1.15 13.73 7.82
C TYR A 84 -1.44 13.43 6.34
N TYR A 85 -1.39 12.16 5.95
CA TYR A 85 -1.68 11.73 4.59
C TYR A 85 -2.37 10.36 4.57
N LEU A 86 -3.18 10.09 3.52
CA LEU A 86 -3.99 8.86 3.43
C LEU A 86 -3.15 7.59 3.49
N SER A 87 -2.06 7.54 2.72
CA SER A 87 -1.20 6.37 2.63
C SER A 87 -0.19 6.25 3.77
N ASN A 88 -0.12 7.23 4.69
CA ASN A 88 0.81 7.15 5.81
C ASN A 88 0.29 6.18 6.87
N VAL A 89 0.99 5.06 7.05
CA VAL A 89 0.69 4.11 8.13
C VAL A 89 1.14 4.72 9.45
N SER A 90 0.27 4.71 10.45
CA SER A 90 0.59 5.24 11.78
C SER A 90 1.00 4.08 12.67
N PHE A 91 2.28 4.07 13.07
CA PHE A 91 2.79 3.13 14.08
C PHE A 91 2.71 3.76 15.47
N GLY A 92 2.29 2.94 16.44
CA GLY A 92 2.32 3.29 17.85
C GLY A 92 3.75 3.44 18.40
N PRO A 93 3.91 3.70 19.70
CA PRO A 93 5.23 3.81 20.32
C PRO A 93 6.07 2.53 20.16
N GLN A 94 7.25 2.66 19.56
CA GLN A 94 8.24 1.60 19.33
C GLN A 94 9.63 2.19 19.49
N SER A 95 10.42 1.72 20.48
CA SER A 95 11.73 2.28 20.75
C SER A 95 12.74 2.12 19.63
N ASN A 96 12.56 1.12 18.78
CA ASN A 96 13.45 0.76 17.66
C ASN A 96 13.06 1.38 16.32
N TYR A 97 12.02 2.25 16.28
CA TYR A 97 11.48 2.81 15.05
C TYR A 97 11.73 4.31 14.93
N ALA A 98 12.06 4.76 13.73
CA ALA A 98 12.06 6.17 13.36
C ALA A 98 11.49 6.39 11.96
N GLN A 99 10.84 7.54 11.75
CA GLN A 99 10.40 8.00 10.44
C GLN A 99 11.04 9.36 10.12
N ILE A 100 11.58 9.46 8.93
CA ILE A 100 12.16 10.70 8.40
C ILE A 100 11.27 11.18 7.25
N LEU A 101 10.66 12.34 7.40
CA LEU A 101 9.92 13.01 6.33
C LEU A 101 10.89 13.94 5.59
N VAL A 102 11.05 13.70 4.30
CA VAL A 102 11.93 14.46 3.43
C VAL A 102 11.11 15.33 2.49
N LYS A 103 11.39 16.62 2.45
CA LYS A 103 10.89 17.59 1.49
C LYS A 103 12.01 17.95 0.52
N CYS A 104 11.77 17.79 -0.77
CA CYS A 104 12.66 18.20 -1.84
C CYS A 104 12.22 19.53 -2.44
N LYS A 105 13.13 20.20 -3.16
CA LYS A 105 12.87 21.48 -3.82
C LYS A 105 11.80 21.36 -4.92
N THR A 106 11.85 20.28 -5.69
CA THR A 106 10.90 19.97 -6.76
C THR A 106 10.45 18.51 -6.72
N SER A 107 9.35 18.18 -7.39
CA SER A 107 8.90 16.79 -7.55
C SER A 107 9.92 15.93 -8.32
N LYS A 108 10.64 16.54 -9.27
CA LYS A 108 11.71 15.88 -10.01
C LYS A 108 12.89 15.50 -9.09
N ASP A 109 13.32 16.43 -8.25
CA ASP A 109 14.38 16.19 -7.26
C ASP A 109 13.97 15.07 -6.29
N SER A 110 12.71 15.06 -5.88
CA SER A 110 12.15 14.00 -5.03
C SER A 110 12.25 12.62 -5.70
N LYS A 111 11.94 12.53 -7.00
CA LYS A 111 12.05 11.29 -7.77
C LYS A 111 13.48 10.80 -7.90
N GLU A 112 14.41 11.70 -8.20
CA GLU A 112 15.83 11.40 -8.36
C GLU A 112 16.46 10.98 -7.01
N LEU A 113 16.25 11.76 -5.96
CA LEU A 113 16.76 11.46 -4.61
C LEU A 113 16.16 10.17 -4.05
N HIS A 114 14.85 9.94 -4.23
CA HIS A 114 14.21 8.68 -3.82
C HIS A 114 14.87 7.45 -4.47
N ALA A 115 15.09 7.48 -5.79
CA ALA A 115 15.74 6.38 -6.51
C ALA A 115 17.19 6.17 -6.03
N LEU A 116 17.95 7.26 -5.86
CA LEU A 116 19.33 7.20 -5.34
C LEU A 116 19.38 6.60 -3.93
N LEU A 117 18.48 7.01 -3.04
CA LEU A 117 18.45 6.52 -1.67
C LEU A 117 18.06 5.04 -1.60
N GLN A 118 17.15 4.56 -2.45
CA GLN A 118 16.79 3.13 -2.48
C GLN A 118 18.00 2.22 -2.76
N ASP A 119 18.92 2.66 -3.61
CA ASP A 119 20.11 1.88 -3.97
C ASP A 119 21.27 2.06 -2.99
N SER A 120 21.49 3.28 -2.49
CA SER A 120 22.68 3.63 -1.71
C SER A 120 22.55 3.46 -0.21
N ILE A 121 21.33 3.62 0.32
CA ILE A 121 21.10 3.71 1.77
C ILE A 121 21.45 2.41 2.51
N ARG A 122 21.17 1.26 1.90
CA ARG A 122 21.48 -0.07 2.47
C ARG A 122 22.95 -0.39 2.53
N GLN A 123 23.73 0.11 1.57
CA GLN A 123 25.16 -0.09 1.58
C GLN A 123 25.82 0.71 2.70
N LYS A 124 25.28 1.89 2.98
CA LYS A 124 25.78 2.78 4.02
C LYS A 124 25.28 2.43 5.42
N TYR A 125 24.04 1.96 5.51
CA TYR A 125 23.38 1.57 6.77
C TYR A 125 22.87 0.12 6.67
N PRO A 126 23.74 -0.89 6.84
CA PRO A 126 23.37 -2.30 6.65
C PRO A 126 22.56 -2.89 7.82
N GLU A 127 22.67 -2.32 9.03
CA GLU A 127 22.06 -2.83 10.24
C GLU A 127 20.56 -2.61 10.31
N PRO A 128 20.01 -1.37 10.12
CA PRO A 128 18.59 -1.12 10.17
C PRO A 128 17.87 -1.59 8.90
N LEU A 129 16.64 -2.03 9.08
CA LEU A 129 15.70 -2.16 7.96
C LEU A 129 15.23 -0.75 7.56
N ILE A 130 15.61 -0.30 6.36
CA ILE A 130 15.22 1.01 5.86
C ILE A 130 14.31 0.85 4.64
N LYS A 131 13.20 1.59 4.65
CA LYS A 131 12.27 1.70 3.52
C LYS A 131 12.13 3.15 3.10
N VAL A 132 12.29 3.41 1.81
CA VAL A 132 12.04 4.71 1.21
C VAL A 132 10.69 4.63 0.49
N ASN A 133 9.68 5.31 1.02
CA ASN A 133 8.31 5.21 0.55
C ASN A 133 7.85 6.52 -0.10
N LYS A 134 7.28 6.42 -1.31
CA LYS A 134 6.51 7.50 -1.93
C LYS A 134 5.10 7.55 -1.35
N PHE A 135 4.45 8.70 -1.49
CA PHE A 135 3.03 8.80 -1.18
C PHE A 135 2.20 8.14 -2.29
N GLU A 136 1.16 7.42 -1.90
CA GLU A 136 0.22 6.76 -2.81
C GLU A 136 -1.21 7.21 -2.52
N LEU A 137 -2.11 7.04 -3.48
CA LEU A 137 -3.54 7.34 -3.31
C LEU A 137 -4.30 6.19 -2.63
N SER A 138 -3.67 5.04 -2.45
CA SER A 138 -4.22 3.92 -1.68
C SER A 138 -3.62 3.85 -0.28
N PRO A 139 -4.28 3.23 0.69
CA PRO A 139 -3.65 2.88 1.95
C PRO A 139 -2.40 2.05 1.69
N LEU A 140 -1.27 2.44 2.28
CA LEU A 140 -0.07 1.63 2.21
C LEU A 140 -0.29 0.33 2.97
N THR A 141 -0.02 -0.77 2.33
CA THR A 141 0.26 -2.05 2.97
C THR A 141 1.74 -2.08 3.39
N GLU A 142 2.08 -2.89 4.38
CA GLU A 142 3.48 -3.01 4.82
C GLU A 142 4.40 -3.54 3.72
N ALA A 143 3.84 -4.28 2.76
CA ALA A 143 4.52 -4.73 1.55
C ALA A 143 3.57 -4.74 0.35
N VAL A 144 4.12 -4.78 -0.85
CA VAL A 144 3.35 -4.80 -2.10
C VAL A 144 2.82 -6.22 -2.38
N ILE A 145 3.63 -7.23 -2.06
CA ILE A 145 3.31 -8.66 -2.25
C ILE A 145 3.47 -9.35 -0.90
N GLU A 146 2.43 -10.06 -0.47
CA GLU A 146 2.41 -10.85 0.75
C GLU A 146 1.91 -12.27 0.45
N ALA A 147 2.75 -13.25 0.75
CA ALA A 147 2.41 -14.67 0.75
C ALA A 147 2.12 -15.08 2.20
N ARG A 148 0.83 -15.16 2.57
CA ARG A 148 0.39 -15.36 3.95
C ARG A 148 0.06 -16.82 4.23
N PHE A 149 0.68 -17.35 5.28
CA PHE A 149 0.46 -18.69 5.80
C PHE A 149 -0.30 -18.61 7.13
N LEU A 150 -1.28 -19.49 7.32
CA LEU A 150 -2.03 -19.64 8.57
C LEU A 150 -1.84 -21.06 9.11
N GLY A 151 -1.75 -21.20 10.41
CA GLY A 151 -1.64 -22.52 11.06
C GLY A 151 -1.41 -22.41 12.56
N PRO A 152 -1.43 -23.52 13.29
CA PRO A 152 -1.38 -23.52 14.74
C PRO A 152 0.03 -23.35 15.33
N ASP A 153 1.10 -23.73 14.61
CA ASP A 153 2.45 -23.75 15.16
C ASP A 153 3.33 -22.62 14.54
N PRO A 154 3.86 -21.70 15.38
CA PRO A 154 4.76 -20.64 14.94
C PRO A 154 6.02 -21.12 14.22
N ALA A 155 6.61 -22.25 14.64
CA ALA A 155 7.86 -22.73 14.05
C ALA A 155 7.63 -23.26 12.62
N VAL A 156 6.50 -23.92 12.38
CA VAL A 156 6.11 -24.36 11.04
C VAL A 156 5.79 -23.16 10.15
N LEU A 157 5.09 -22.15 10.68
CA LEU A 157 4.81 -20.93 9.93
C LEU A 157 6.10 -20.21 9.53
N ASP A 158 7.09 -20.12 10.42
CA ASP A 158 8.40 -19.54 10.11
C ASP A 158 9.13 -20.32 9.01
N SER A 159 9.09 -21.65 9.08
CA SER A 159 9.68 -22.51 8.04
C SER A 159 9.01 -22.30 6.68
N LEU A 160 7.68 -22.21 6.63
CA LEU A 160 6.92 -21.97 5.39
C LEU A 160 7.20 -20.58 4.82
N ALA A 161 7.16 -19.55 5.67
CA ALA A 161 7.49 -18.19 5.28
C ALA A 161 8.97 -18.10 4.82
N GLY A 162 9.89 -18.80 5.49
CA GLY A 162 11.30 -18.87 5.11
C GLY A 162 11.51 -19.41 3.70
N LYS A 163 10.82 -20.51 3.33
CA LYS A 163 10.85 -21.05 1.96
C LYS A 163 10.35 -20.04 0.93
N ALA A 164 9.24 -19.36 1.22
CA ALA A 164 8.72 -18.31 0.34
C ALA A 164 9.69 -17.13 0.20
N ILE A 165 10.32 -16.69 1.30
CA ILE A 165 11.32 -15.63 1.30
C ILE A 165 12.55 -16.02 0.46
N GLU A 166 12.99 -17.26 0.51
CA GLU A 166 14.08 -17.76 -0.33
C GLU A 166 13.74 -17.66 -1.82
N ILE A 167 12.52 -18.05 -2.20
CA ILE A 167 12.04 -17.92 -3.58
C ILE A 167 12.02 -16.44 -3.98
N MET A 168 11.48 -15.56 -3.14
CA MET A 168 11.45 -14.12 -3.38
C MET A 168 12.87 -13.55 -3.57
N ARG A 169 13.83 -13.90 -2.70
CA ARG A 169 15.21 -13.40 -2.75
C ARG A 169 15.99 -13.83 -4.00
N ARG A 170 15.66 -14.97 -4.59
CA ARG A 170 16.26 -15.44 -5.84
C ARG A 170 15.87 -14.58 -7.04
N ASN A 171 14.75 -13.88 -6.97
CA ASN A 171 14.32 -12.99 -8.04
C ASN A 171 15.01 -11.63 -7.95
N PRO A 172 15.78 -11.21 -8.98
CA PRO A 172 16.54 -9.96 -8.94
C PRO A 172 15.69 -8.69 -8.92
N LYS A 173 14.39 -8.80 -9.27
CA LYS A 173 13.42 -7.69 -9.30
C LYS A 173 12.75 -7.45 -7.95
N VAL A 174 12.93 -8.37 -7.01
CA VAL A 174 12.38 -8.27 -5.66
C VAL A 174 13.24 -7.36 -4.79
N ALA A 175 12.57 -6.55 -4.00
CA ALA A 175 13.16 -5.76 -2.93
C ALA A 175 12.61 -6.24 -1.56
N ASP A 176 13.42 -6.16 -0.50
CA ASP A 176 13.00 -6.32 0.90
C ASP A 176 12.29 -7.62 1.27
N ALA A 177 12.71 -8.76 0.73
CA ALA A 177 12.12 -10.04 1.12
C ALA A 177 12.38 -10.34 2.61
N ARG A 178 11.31 -10.38 3.42
CA ARG A 178 11.34 -10.58 4.88
C ARG A 178 10.07 -11.25 5.37
N ASN A 179 10.07 -11.70 6.63
CA ASN A 179 8.84 -12.15 7.28
C ASN A 179 8.12 -10.99 7.98
N GLU A 180 6.82 -11.17 8.24
CA GLU A 180 5.95 -10.19 8.89
C GLU A 180 6.27 -10.01 10.39
N TRP A 181 6.76 -11.04 11.06
CA TRP A 181 7.07 -11.00 12.50
C TRP A 181 8.43 -10.40 12.80
N GLY A 182 9.25 -10.12 11.75
CA GLY A 182 10.60 -9.60 11.89
C GLY A 182 11.61 -10.70 12.27
N ASN A 183 12.75 -10.28 12.80
CA ASN A 183 13.77 -11.20 13.27
C ASN A 183 13.47 -11.59 14.72
N MET A 184 13.83 -12.83 15.08
CA MET A 184 13.84 -13.25 16.48
C MET A 184 14.80 -12.37 17.28
N SER A 185 14.39 -12.01 18.49
CA SER A 185 15.20 -11.26 19.46
C SER A 185 15.55 -12.15 20.63
N LEU A 186 16.73 -11.89 21.19
CA LEU A 186 17.16 -12.57 22.41
C LEU A 186 16.36 -12.00 23.59
N MET A 187 15.60 -12.85 24.26
CA MET A 187 14.79 -12.46 25.41
C MET A 187 15.22 -13.23 26.67
N ILE A 188 15.30 -12.51 27.78
CA ILE A 188 15.49 -13.11 29.09
C ILE A 188 14.11 -13.31 29.72
N ARG A 189 13.70 -14.57 29.93
CA ARG A 189 12.37 -14.96 30.39
C ARG A 189 12.41 -15.60 31.77
N PRO A 190 11.88 -14.95 32.81
CA PRO A 190 11.69 -15.59 34.11
C PRO A 190 10.45 -16.49 34.09
N VAL A 191 10.62 -17.77 34.40
CA VAL A 191 9.53 -18.76 34.48
C VAL A 191 9.01 -18.77 35.90
N TYR A 192 7.79 -18.29 36.11
CA TYR A 192 7.16 -18.20 37.44
C TYR A 192 6.91 -19.57 38.06
N ASP A 193 7.35 -19.77 39.33
CA ASP A 193 7.09 -20.96 40.12
C ASP A 193 5.98 -20.67 41.15
N PRO A 194 4.77 -21.21 40.98
CA PRO A 194 3.65 -20.91 41.88
C PRO A 194 3.86 -21.43 43.30
N VAL A 195 4.66 -22.49 43.48
CA VAL A 195 4.92 -23.06 44.83
C VAL A 195 5.90 -22.19 45.61
N LYS A 196 7.04 -21.87 45.01
CA LYS A 196 8.05 -21.00 45.63
C LYS A 196 7.49 -19.61 45.89
N ALA A 197 6.85 -19.00 44.90
CA ALA A 197 6.29 -17.67 45.00
C ALA A 197 5.12 -17.61 45.99
N GLY A 198 4.26 -18.64 46.03
CA GLY A 198 3.17 -18.76 46.98
C GLY A 198 3.63 -18.81 48.43
N ALA A 199 4.75 -19.50 48.71
CA ALA A 199 5.36 -19.50 50.06
C ALA A 199 5.82 -18.11 50.52
N LEU A 200 6.13 -17.21 49.59
CA LEU A 200 6.56 -15.83 49.82
C LEU A 200 5.40 -14.82 49.69
N GLY A 201 4.20 -15.29 49.40
CA GLY A 201 3.02 -14.43 49.20
C GLY A 201 3.13 -13.55 47.94
N ILE A 202 3.94 -13.93 46.96
CA ILE A 202 4.18 -13.17 45.73
C ILE A 202 3.38 -13.80 44.57
N THR A 203 2.51 -13.02 43.98
CA THR A 203 1.71 -13.41 42.82
C THR A 203 2.49 -13.22 41.50
N LYS A 204 2.10 -13.93 40.43
CA LYS A 204 2.65 -13.75 39.10
C LYS A 204 2.55 -12.28 38.61
N THR A 205 1.43 -11.60 38.93
CA THR A 205 1.22 -10.20 38.54
C THR A 205 2.24 -9.28 39.23
N GLN A 206 2.51 -9.47 40.54
CA GLN A 206 3.49 -8.68 41.28
C GLN A 206 4.90 -8.92 40.73
N MET A 207 5.25 -10.17 40.42
CA MET A 207 6.52 -10.49 39.77
C MET A 207 6.64 -9.75 38.44
N MET A 208 5.62 -9.82 37.57
CA MET A 208 5.66 -9.14 36.26
C MET A 208 5.72 -7.62 36.39
N GLN A 209 5.01 -7.03 37.38
CA GLN A 209 5.07 -5.59 37.65
C GLN A 209 6.47 -5.16 38.12
N SER A 210 7.10 -5.97 38.97
CA SER A 210 8.47 -5.70 39.45
C SER A 210 9.48 -5.75 38.29
N VAL A 211 9.40 -6.77 37.43
CA VAL A 211 10.25 -6.87 36.22
C VAL A 211 9.99 -5.69 35.29
N LYS A 212 8.73 -5.31 35.07
CA LYS A 212 8.38 -4.17 34.22
C LYS A 212 8.95 -2.85 34.79
N SER A 213 9.00 -2.68 36.10
CA SER A 213 9.53 -1.47 36.71
C SER A 213 11.01 -1.22 36.42
N ILE A 214 11.78 -2.27 36.09
CA ILE A 214 13.18 -2.17 35.71
C ILE A 214 13.32 -1.64 34.29
N SER A 215 12.56 -2.21 33.35
CA SER A 215 12.66 -1.89 31.93
C SER A 215 11.99 -0.55 31.60
N ASP A 216 10.68 -0.49 31.86
CA ASP A 216 9.81 0.62 31.40
C ASP A 216 9.66 1.70 32.48
N GLY A 217 9.89 1.34 33.75
CA GLY A 217 9.52 2.15 34.90
C GLY A 217 8.05 2.01 35.27
N THR A 218 7.72 2.45 36.48
CA THR A 218 6.34 2.45 36.99
C THR A 218 5.77 3.86 36.93
N PRO A 219 4.63 4.10 36.24
CA PRO A 219 4.00 5.41 36.24
C PRO A 219 3.43 5.73 37.62
N VAL A 220 3.96 6.76 38.28
CA VAL A 220 3.57 7.19 39.61
C VAL A 220 2.74 8.47 39.62
N GLY A 221 2.64 9.17 38.51
CA GLY A 221 1.85 10.39 38.38
C GLY A 221 1.88 10.97 36.97
N ILE A 222 1.16 12.08 36.82
CA ILE A 222 1.14 12.86 35.59
C ILE A 222 1.47 14.31 35.94
N TYR A 223 2.54 14.81 35.42
CA TYR A 223 2.85 16.24 35.44
C TYR A 223 2.11 16.94 34.28
N ARG A 224 1.40 18.00 34.60
CA ARG A 224 0.67 18.80 33.59
C ARG A 224 1.44 20.08 33.32
N ASP A 225 1.91 20.22 32.11
CA ASP A 225 2.55 21.41 31.61
C ASP A 225 1.66 22.01 30.50
N ASN A 226 0.83 22.96 30.87
CA ASN A 226 -0.22 23.54 30.03
C ASN A 226 -1.14 22.45 29.44
N GLU A 227 -1.09 22.25 28.14
CA GLU A 227 -1.86 21.22 27.42
C GLU A 227 -1.18 19.83 27.41
N LYS A 228 0.08 19.76 27.80
CA LYS A 228 0.86 18.54 27.77
C LYS A 228 0.67 17.74 29.06
N LYS A 229 0.43 16.45 28.93
CA LYS A 229 0.42 15.48 30.02
C LYS A 229 1.70 14.66 29.94
N VAL A 230 2.63 14.93 30.87
CA VAL A 230 3.91 14.24 30.96
C VAL A 230 3.84 13.18 32.06
N PRO A 231 3.97 11.89 31.73
CA PRO A 231 3.97 10.84 32.74
C PRO A 231 5.24 10.94 33.58
N VAL A 232 5.07 10.83 34.90
CA VAL A 232 6.17 10.70 35.84
C VAL A 232 6.43 9.22 36.07
N LEU A 233 7.61 8.75 35.66
CA LEU A 233 8.02 7.34 35.77
C LEU A 233 9.01 7.19 36.92
N LEU A 234 8.71 6.27 37.84
CA LEU A 234 9.67 5.79 38.83
C LEU A 234 10.48 4.64 38.19
N LYS A 235 11.79 4.81 38.10
CA LYS A 235 12.69 3.83 37.52
C LYS A 235 13.85 3.57 38.49
N SER A 236 14.31 2.32 38.58
CA SER A 236 15.46 1.98 39.38
C SER A 236 16.74 2.47 38.71
N GLU A 237 17.53 3.23 39.40
CA GLU A 237 18.81 3.74 38.88
C GLU A 237 19.92 2.69 39.07
N GLY A 238 20.80 2.57 38.07
CA GLY A 238 21.98 1.72 38.12
C GLY A 238 21.75 0.22 37.97
N VAL A 239 20.50 -0.20 37.65
CA VAL A 239 20.25 -1.61 37.35
C VAL A 239 20.49 -1.84 35.85
N HIS A 240 21.57 -2.53 35.55
CA HIS A 240 21.91 -2.99 34.20
C HIS A 240 21.68 -4.50 34.12
N ILE A 241 20.62 -4.91 33.44
CA ILE A 241 20.36 -6.34 33.19
C ILE A 241 21.15 -6.73 31.95
N THR A 242 22.22 -7.46 32.14
CA THR A 242 23.08 -7.94 31.06
C THR A 242 22.98 -9.45 30.85
N ASP A 243 22.51 -10.16 31.86
CA ASP A 243 22.40 -11.61 31.88
C ASP A 243 21.29 -12.11 32.82
N GLU A 244 21.09 -13.43 32.87
CA GLU A 244 20.09 -14.12 33.69
C GLU A 244 20.34 -13.89 35.20
N ARG A 245 21.62 -13.80 35.59
CA ARG A 245 22.00 -13.65 36.99
C ARG A 245 21.65 -12.25 37.51
N SER A 246 21.98 -11.22 36.76
CA SER A 246 21.63 -9.83 37.13
C SER A 246 20.12 -9.60 37.23
N LEU A 247 19.33 -10.28 36.40
CA LEU A 247 17.87 -10.28 36.54
C LEU A 247 17.39 -11.09 37.75
N GLY A 248 18.05 -12.24 38.05
CA GLY A 248 17.71 -13.11 39.16
C GLY A 248 17.88 -12.47 40.54
N ASP A 249 18.87 -11.58 40.69
CA ASP A 249 19.16 -10.87 41.92
C ASP A 249 18.24 -9.68 42.18
N PHE A 250 17.42 -9.32 41.21
CA PHE A 250 16.45 -8.22 41.35
C PHE A 250 15.32 -8.57 42.34
N SER A 251 14.98 -7.61 43.21
CA SER A 251 13.93 -7.80 44.24
C SER A 251 12.53 -7.62 43.69
N VAL A 252 11.72 -8.62 43.89
CA VAL A 252 10.27 -8.62 43.61
C VAL A 252 9.53 -8.30 44.91
N TRP A 253 8.49 -7.44 44.86
CA TRP A 253 7.77 -6.92 45.99
C TRP A 253 6.31 -7.37 45.99
N ASN A 254 5.77 -7.75 47.15
CA ASN A 254 4.32 -8.00 47.37
C ASN A 254 3.62 -6.85 48.13
N GLY A 255 4.32 -5.78 48.47
CA GLY A 255 3.86 -4.64 49.24
C GLY A 255 4.36 -4.65 50.68
N GLU A 256 4.59 -5.82 51.27
CA GLU A 256 5.09 -5.99 52.68
C GLU A 256 6.51 -6.58 52.69
N HIS A 257 6.77 -7.53 51.84
CA HIS A 257 8.06 -8.25 51.75
C HIS A 257 8.63 -8.19 50.35
N SER A 258 9.97 -8.38 50.30
CA SER A 258 10.68 -8.53 49.05
C SER A 258 11.48 -9.81 49.02
N ALA A 259 11.63 -10.40 47.82
CA ALA A 259 12.47 -11.54 47.60
C ALA A 259 13.17 -11.42 46.23
N PRO A 260 14.39 -11.96 46.07
CA PRO A 260 15.04 -12.03 44.78
C PRO A 260 14.17 -12.78 43.76
N LEU A 261 14.18 -12.33 42.50
CA LEU A 261 13.40 -12.95 41.43
C LEU A 261 13.71 -14.43 41.26
N SER A 262 14.98 -14.83 41.48
CA SER A 262 15.41 -16.24 41.46
C SER A 262 14.70 -17.13 42.49
N GLN A 263 14.17 -16.57 43.59
CA GLN A 263 13.41 -17.32 44.60
C GLN A 263 11.93 -17.50 44.26
N VAL A 264 11.41 -16.75 43.28
CA VAL A 264 9.99 -16.86 42.86
C VAL A 264 9.85 -17.47 41.46
N THR A 265 10.97 -17.87 40.86
CA THR A 265 11.03 -18.50 39.54
C THR A 265 11.53 -19.94 39.60
N GLU A 266 11.12 -20.76 38.67
CA GLU A 266 11.66 -22.09 38.44
C GLU A 266 13.08 -21.97 37.84
N LYS A 267 13.17 -21.14 36.79
CA LYS A 267 14.39 -20.83 36.06
C LYS A 267 14.27 -19.44 35.43
N ILE A 268 15.40 -18.84 35.11
CA ILE A 268 15.50 -17.69 34.22
C ILE A 268 16.24 -18.20 33.01
N GLU A 269 15.66 -18.09 31.85
CA GLU A 269 16.23 -18.62 30.61
C GLU A 269 16.34 -17.54 29.56
N THR A 270 17.38 -17.63 28.76
CA THR A 270 17.59 -16.79 27.59
C THR A 270 17.15 -17.56 26.36
N THR A 271 16.14 -17.05 25.66
CA THR A 271 15.53 -17.69 24.50
C THR A 271 15.47 -16.74 23.31
N TRP A 272 15.47 -17.33 22.11
CA TRP A 272 15.17 -16.56 20.90
C TRP A 272 13.68 -16.65 20.63
N GLU A 273 13.00 -15.51 20.64
CA GLU A 273 11.55 -15.46 20.42
C GLU A 273 11.22 -14.34 19.43
N PHE A 274 10.10 -14.49 18.74
CA PHE A 274 9.56 -13.41 17.93
C PHE A 274 8.98 -12.32 18.83
N PRO A 275 9.36 -11.06 18.67
CA PRO A 275 8.87 -9.96 19.51
C PRO A 275 7.40 -9.66 19.28
N GLN A 276 6.92 -9.96 18.07
CA GLN A 276 5.52 -9.79 17.66
C GLN A 276 4.99 -11.09 17.05
N ILE A 277 3.81 -11.49 17.49
CA ILE A 277 3.05 -12.59 16.92
C ILE A 277 1.76 -12.01 16.37
N ARG A 278 1.50 -12.25 15.07
CA ARG A 278 0.29 -11.75 14.42
C ARG A 278 -0.71 -12.86 14.22
N THR A 279 -1.98 -12.48 14.28
CA THR A 279 -3.10 -13.37 14.00
C THR A 279 -3.97 -12.76 12.89
N TYR A 280 -4.49 -13.62 12.04
CA TYR A 280 -5.47 -13.28 11.02
C TYR A 280 -6.73 -14.12 11.24
N ASN A 281 -7.89 -13.49 11.39
CA ASN A 281 -9.15 -14.17 11.69
C ASN A 281 -9.05 -15.17 12.87
N ARG A 282 -8.35 -14.78 13.96
CA ARG A 282 -8.12 -15.58 15.18
C ARG A 282 -7.20 -16.78 15.00
N GLN A 283 -6.55 -16.95 13.87
CA GLN A 283 -5.54 -17.98 13.64
C GLN A 283 -4.16 -17.31 13.60
N LEU A 284 -3.15 -18.02 14.07
CA LEU A 284 -1.77 -17.54 13.90
C LEU A 284 -1.47 -17.42 12.40
N SER A 285 -0.87 -16.31 12.03
CA SER A 285 -0.53 -16.06 10.64
C SER A 285 0.86 -15.45 10.52
N MET A 286 1.62 -15.89 9.52
CA MET A 286 2.90 -15.29 9.15
C MET A 286 2.92 -15.07 7.64
N ALA A 287 3.30 -13.87 7.23
CA ALA A 287 3.45 -13.53 5.83
C ALA A 287 4.92 -13.41 5.45
N ALA A 288 5.28 -14.02 4.31
CA ALA A 288 6.47 -13.67 3.56
C ALA A 288 6.16 -12.45 2.72
N MET A 289 6.91 -11.38 2.91
CA MET A 289 6.61 -10.05 2.39
C MET A 289 7.74 -9.58 1.48
N CYS A 290 7.40 -8.92 0.37
CA CYS A 290 8.42 -8.27 -0.45
C CYS A 290 7.89 -6.99 -1.13
N GLY A 291 8.82 -6.09 -1.41
CA GLY A 291 8.64 -4.96 -2.31
C GLY A 291 9.10 -5.30 -3.74
N VAL A 292 8.93 -4.34 -4.63
CA VAL A 292 9.36 -4.41 -6.03
C VAL A 292 10.40 -3.32 -6.28
N LYS A 293 11.48 -3.67 -6.98
CA LYS A 293 12.52 -2.69 -7.35
C LYS A 293 12.00 -1.68 -8.38
N PRO A 294 12.56 -0.46 -8.41
CA PRO A 294 12.21 0.55 -9.41
C PRO A 294 12.32 0.02 -10.85
N GLY A 295 11.37 0.40 -11.69
CA GLY A 295 11.33 -0.03 -13.10
C GLY A 295 10.60 -1.35 -13.35
N HIS A 296 10.13 -2.04 -12.30
CA HIS A 296 9.34 -3.26 -12.40
C HIS A 296 7.96 -3.08 -11.81
N THR A 297 7.00 -3.92 -12.21
CA THR A 297 5.63 -3.88 -11.71
C THR A 297 5.35 -5.05 -10.76
N MET A 298 4.42 -4.85 -9.82
CA MET A 298 3.95 -5.90 -8.92
C MET A 298 3.43 -7.12 -9.70
N ALA A 299 2.69 -6.90 -10.77
CA ALA A 299 2.13 -7.97 -11.58
C ALA A 299 3.21 -8.83 -12.27
N GLU A 300 4.32 -8.21 -12.70
CA GLU A 300 5.47 -8.90 -13.28
C GLU A 300 6.16 -9.79 -12.24
N VAL A 301 6.55 -9.19 -11.11
CA VAL A 301 7.27 -9.91 -10.04
C VAL A 301 6.41 -11.03 -9.47
N HIS A 302 5.13 -10.72 -9.15
CA HIS A 302 4.19 -11.74 -8.65
C HIS A 302 4.03 -12.90 -9.64
N GLY A 303 3.90 -12.60 -10.96
CA GLY A 303 3.78 -13.62 -12.00
C GLY A 303 4.96 -14.58 -12.07
N GLU A 304 6.18 -14.09 -11.76
CA GLU A 304 7.40 -14.88 -11.77
C GLU A 304 7.56 -15.77 -10.52
N ILE A 305 7.20 -15.26 -9.32
CA ILE A 305 7.39 -16.00 -8.06
C ILE A 305 6.19 -16.86 -7.69
N ARG A 306 5.03 -16.58 -8.27
CA ARG A 306 3.74 -17.16 -7.87
C ARG A 306 3.76 -18.68 -7.90
N LYS A 307 4.19 -19.27 -9.02
CA LYS A 307 4.11 -20.72 -9.24
C LYS A 307 4.94 -21.49 -8.22
N GLU A 308 6.17 -21.05 -7.96
CA GLU A 308 7.06 -21.72 -7.01
C GLU A 308 6.54 -21.60 -5.58
N ILE A 309 5.91 -20.48 -5.20
CA ILE A 309 5.36 -20.29 -3.85
C ILE A 309 4.08 -21.11 -3.66
N GLU A 310 3.20 -21.18 -4.68
CA GLU A 310 1.98 -21.99 -4.63
C GLU A 310 2.27 -23.50 -4.64
N GLU A 311 3.45 -23.94 -5.11
CA GLU A 311 3.92 -25.33 -5.08
C GLU A 311 4.53 -25.75 -3.72
N ILE A 312 4.66 -24.84 -2.75
CA ILE A 312 5.14 -25.18 -1.40
C ILE A 312 4.13 -26.14 -0.74
N GLU A 313 4.58 -27.34 -0.39
CA GLU A 313 3.75 -28.32 0.31
C GLU A 313 3.35 -27.81 1.70
N LEU A 314 2.04 -27.75 1.95
CA LEU A 314 1.47 -27.32 3.21
C LEU A 314 1.13 -28.54 4.07
N PRO A 315 1.55 -28.59 5.34
CA PRO A 315 1.12 -29.63 6.28
C PRO A 315 -0.40 -29.56 6.54
N GLU A 316 -0.98 -30.64 7.06
CA GLU A 316 -2.39 -30.67 7.43
C GLU A 316 -2.72 -29.59 8.50
N GLY A 317 -3.80 -28.85 8.29
CA GLY A 317 -4.20 -27.73 9.15
C GLY A 317 -3.56 -26.39 8.82
N TYR A 318 -2.73 -26.31 7.78
CA TYR A 318 -2.15 -25.04 7.30
C TYR A 318 -2.84 -24.60 6.01
N THR A 319 -3.00 -23.29 5.86
CA THR A 319 -3.58 -22.67 4.67
C THR A 319 -2.70 -21.54 4.17
N PHE A 320 -2.83 -21.24 2.89
CA PHE A 320 -2.07 -20.21 2.19
C PHE A 320 -2.99 -19.33 1.35
N PHE A 321 -2.71 -18.04 1.27
CA PHE A 321 -3.30 -17.11 0.30
C PHE A 321 -2.41 -15.90 0.06
N TRP A 322 -2.62 -15.27 -1.09
CA TRP A 322 -2.00 -13.99 -1.40
C TRP A 322 -2.77 -12.85 -0.75
N ASP A 323 -2.04 -11.93 -0.12
CA ASP A 323 -2.62 -10.76 0.56
C ASP A 323 -2.03 -9.44 0.01
N ALA A 324 -2.23 -8.33 0.70
CA ALA A 324 -1.78 -6.99 0.38
C ALA A 324 -2.35 -6.45 -0.96
N GLN A 325 -1.57 -5.66 -1.68
CA GLN A 325 -2.01 -4.97 -2.88
C GLN A 325 -2.52 -5.92 -3.97
N TYR A 326 -1.97 -7.14 -4.06
CA TYR A 326 -2.44 -8.15 -5.02
C TYR A 326 -3.89 -8.55 -4.77
N LYS A 327 -4.25 -8.80 -3.51
CA LYS A 327 -5.62 -9.14 -3.10
C LYS A 327 -6.58 -7.99 -3.37
N ASP A 328 -6.21 -6.77 -2.94
CA ASP A 328 -7.04 -5.58 -3.12
C ASP A 328 -7.31 -5.31 -4.60
N GLN A 329 -6.29 -5.46 -5.44
CA GLN A 329 -6.43 -5.38 -6.89
C GLN A 329 -7.36 -6.47 -7.44
N GLY A 330 -7.18 -7.70 -6.96
CA GLY A 330 -8.01 -8.85 -7.35
C GLY A 330 -9.48 -8.63 -7.00
N GLU A 331 -9.77 -8.20 -5.78
CA GLU A 331 -11.13 -7.91 -5.29
C GLU A 331 -11.77 -6.75 -6.07
N ALA A 332 -11.02 -5.66 -6.33
CA ALA A 332 -11.51 -4.54 -7.14
C ALA A 332 -11.83 -4.97 -8.58
N MET A 333 -10.96 -5.75 -9.21
CA MET A 333 -11.20 -6.26 -10.56
C MET A 333 -12.35 -7.26 -10.63
N GLN A 334 -12.50 -8.13 -9.63
CA GLN A 334 -13.65 -9.03 -9.52
C GLN A 334 -14.95 -8.26 -9.31
N ALA A 335 -14.97 -7.21 -8.50
CA ALA A 335 -16.14 -6.35 -8.33
C ALA A 335 -16.54 -5.70 -9.66
N ILE A 336 -15.58 -5.14 -10.40
CA ILE A 336 -15.84 -4.59 -11.73
C ILE A 336 -16.39 -5.68 -12.66
N ALA A 337 -15.73 -6.84 -12.74
CA ALA A 337 -16.16 -7.94 -13.62
C ALA A 337 -17.55 -8.48 -13.26
N LYS A 338 -17.93 -8.46 -11.99
CA LYS A 338 -19.27 -8.92 -11.52
C LYS A 338 -20.37 -7.91 -11.85
N PHE A 339 -20.13 -6.63 -11.64
CA PHE A 339 -21.17 -5.60 -11.79
C PHE A 339 -21.24 -5.00 -13.18
N PHE A 340 -20.14 -5.00 -13.94
CA PHE A 340 -20.12 -4.44 -15.30
C PHE A 340 -21.13 -5.10 -16.25
N PRO A 341 -21.28 -6.45 -16.32
CA PRO A 341 -22.28 -7.07 -17.20
C PRO A 341 -23.71 -6.65 -16.85
N LEU A 342 -24.03 -6.53 -15.55
CA LEU A 342 -25.34 -6.08 -15.10
C LEU A 342 -25.60 -4.63 -15.49
N ALA A 343 -24.65 -3.74 -15.26
CA ALA A 343 -24.74 -2.33 -15.65
C ALA A 343 -24.88 -2.19 -17.17
N PHE A 344 -24.13 -2.99 -17.94
CA PHE A 344 -24.19 -3.01 -19.39
C PHE A 344 -25.56 -3.52 -19.92
N LEU A 345 -26.10 -4.56 -19.29
CA LEU A 345 -27.47 -5.05 -19.60
C LEU A 345 -28.51 -3.98 -19.31
N MET A 346 -28.47 -3.33 -18.16
CA MET A 346 -29.37 -2.22 -17.82
C MET A 346 -29.25 -1.07 -18.82
N LEU A 347 -28.03 -0.73 -19.25
CA LEU A 347 -27.80 0.26 -20.29
C LEU A 347 -28.52 -0.11 -21.58
N ILE A 348 -28.41 -1.36 -22.04
CA ILE A 348 -29.08 -1.86 -23.24
C ILE A 348 -30.61 -1.73 -23.09
N VAL A 349 -31.19 -2.15 -21.96
CA VAL A 349 -32.61 -2.06 -21.67
C VAL A 349 -33.08 -0.60 -21.73
N ILE A 350 -32.36 0.32 -21.10
CA ILE A 350 -32.67 1.76 -21.11
C ILE A 350 -32.62 2.31 -22.55
N LEU A 351 -31.60 1.97 -23.32
CA LEU A 351 -31.46 2.43 -24.71
C LEU A 351 -32.58 1.88 -25.60
N VAL A 352 -32.98 0.61 -25.44
CA VAL A 352 -34.09 0.01 -26.19
C VAL A 352 -35.41 0.68 -25.79
N ALA A 353 -35.64 0.92 -24.50
CA ALA A 353 -36.83 1.63 -24.02
C ALA A 353 -36.90 3.07 -24.55
N LEU A 354 -35.77 3.77 -24.61
CA LEU A 354 -35.66 5.15 -25.08
C LEU A 354 -35.99 5.26 -26.58
N PHE A 355 -35.48 4.36 -27.40
CA PHE A 355 -35.61 4.45 -28.86
C PHE A 355 -36.80 3.63 -29.44
N GLY A 356 -37.35 2.71 -28.66
CA GLY A 356 -38.43 1.82 -29.10
C GLY A 356 -38.00 0.83 -30.21
N ASN A 357 -36.70 0.64 -30.45
CA ASN A 357 -36.16 -0.28 -31.44
C ASN A 357 -34.77 -0.76 -31.08
N PHE A 358 -34.28 -1.83 -31.71
CA PHE A 358 -32.96 -2.42 -31.46
C PHE A 358 -31.82 -1.84 -32.33
N ARG A 359 -32.14 -1.17 -33.45
CA ARG A 359 -31.12 -0.72 -34.42
C ARG A 359 -30.26 0.42 -33.85
N GLN A 360 -30.88 1.37 -33.17
CA GLN A 360 -30.18 2.54 -32.62
C GLN A 360 -29.30 2.21 -31.42
N PRO A 361 -29.73 1.40 -30.44
CA PRO A 361 -28.85 0.86 -29.42
C PRO A 361 -27.60 0.14 -29.95
N VAL A 362 -27.76 -0.70 -30.99
CA VAL A 362 -26.63 -1.38 -31.63
C VAL A 362 -25.62 -0.39 -32.20
N ILE A 363 -26.05 0.69 -32.83
CA ILE A 363 -25.18 1.74 -33.35
C ILE A 363 -24.38 2.39 -32.20
N ILE A 364 -25.04 2.70 -31.09
CA ILE A 364 -24.41 3.26 -29.90
C ILE A 364 -23.33 2.31 -29.39
N LEU A 365 -23.67 1.03 -29.22
CA LEU A 365 -22.73 0.02 -28.72
C LEU A 365 -21.52 -0.19 -29.64
N CYS A 366 -21.69 -0.11 -30.97
CA CYS A 366 -20.60 -0.20 -31.95
C CYS A 366 -19.63 0.99 -31.88
N ILE A 367 -20.06 2.15 -31.35
CA ILE A 367 -19.21 3.34 -31.24
C ILE A 367 -18.36 3.29 -29.96
N LEU A 368 -18.82 2.63 -28.88
CA LEU A 368 -18.12 2.61 -27.60
C LEU A 368 -16.68 2.12 -27.68
N PRO A 369 -16.34 1.04 -28.41
CA PRO A 369 -14.95 0.58 -28.54
C PRO A 369 -14.00 1.62 -29.14
N LEU A 370 -14.49 2.57 -29.94
CA LEU A 370 -13.66 3.63 -30.54
C LEU A 370 -13.06 4.56 -29.48
N SER A 371 -13.62 4.62 -28.27
CA SER A 371 -13.06 5.35 -27.15
C SER A 371 -11.66 4.88 -26.77
N LEU A 372 -11.35 3.59 -26.98
CA LEU A 372 -10.02 3.03 -26.71
C LEU A 372 -8.91 3.71 -27.53
N ILE A 373 -9.25 4.21 -28.72
CA ILE A 373 -8.27 4.93 -29.56
C ILE A 373 -7.76 6.18 -28.82
N GLY A 374 -8.67 6.97 -28.29
CA GLY A 374 -8.31 8.18 -27.54
C GLY A 374 -7.56 7.88 -26.25
N VAL A 375 -8.00 6.87 -25.51
CA VAL A 375 -7.34 6.44 -24.26
C VAL A 375 -5.91 5.96 -24.54
N ALA A 376 -5.74 5.09 -25.52
CA ALA A 376 -4.41 4.55 -25.85
C ALA A 376 -3.44 5.63 -26.31
N ILE A 377 -3.87 6.54 -27.20
CA ILE A 377 -3.06 7.66 -27.67
C ILE A 377 -2.70 8.58 -26.48
N GLY A 378 -3.67 8.91 -25.64
CA GLY A 378 -3.44 9.76 -24.47
C GLY A 378 -2.40 9.17 -23.54
N MET A 379 -2.51 7.88 -23.19
CA MET A 379 -1.57 7.20 -22.30
C MET A 379 -0.17 7.07 -22.88
N LEU A 380 -0.05 6.78 -24.19
CA LEU A 380 1.25 6.70 -24.86
C LEU A 380 1.96 8.06 -24.94
N LEU A 381 1.20 9.15 -25.13
CA LEU A 381 1.76 10.49 -25.21
C LEU A 381 2.18 11.03 -23.83
N THR A 382 1.43 10.70 -22.79
CA THR A 382 1.71 11.18 -21.42
C THR A 382 2.64 10.27 -20.65
N GLY A 383 2.79 9.00 -21.07
CA GLY A 383 3.59 8.00 -20.35
C GLY A 383 2.95 7.52 -19.05
N PHE A 384 1.64 7.78 -18.82
CA PHE A 384 0.93 7.31 -17.62
C PHE A 384 0.67 5.81 -17.69
N ASP A 385 0.69 5.19 -16.49
CA ASP A 385 0.41 3.77 -16.29
C ASP A 385 -1.09 3.47 -16.39
N PHE A 386 -1.44 2.29 -16.93
CA PHE A 386 -2.83 1.81 -16.97
C PHE A 386 -3.18 1.08 -15.68
N GLY A 387 -4.10 1.66 -14.91
CA GLY A 387 -4.50 1.13 -13.62
C GLY A 387 -5.97 1.44 -13.28
N PHE A 388 -6.30 1.43 -11.99
CA PHE A 388 -7.65 1.64 -11.49
C PHE A 388 -8.26 3.00 -11.92
N PHE A 389 -7.51 4.10 -11.78
CA PHE A 389 -7.99 5.44 -12.13
C PHE A 389 -8.24 5.62 -13.64
N PRO A 390 -7.33 5.23 -14.54
CA PRO A 390 -7.62 5.22 -15.97
C PRO A 390 -8.83 4.38 -16.37
N ILE A 391 -9.06 3.22 -15.73
CA ILE A 391 -10.27 2.41 -15.97
C ILE A 391 -11.53 3.18 -15.55
N ALA A 392 -11.54 3.80 -14.38
CA ALA A 392 -12.66 4.62 -13.92
C ALA A 392 -12.90 5.83 -14.84
N GLY A 393 -11.83 6.50 -15.27
CA GLY A 393 -11.91 7.59 -16.25
C GLY A 393 -12.46 7.14 -17.60
N TRP A 394 -12.04 5.98 -18.09
CA TRP A 394 -12.57 5.39 -19.31
C TRP A 394 -14.06 5.07 -19.20
N LEU A 395 -14.52 4.50 -18.08
CA LEU A 395 -15.96 4.27 -17.84
C LEU A 395 -16.76 5.59 -17.88
N GLY A 396 -16.22 6.67 -17.30
CA GLY A 396 -16.81 8.01 -17.39
C GLY A 396 -16.87 8.53 -18.84
N LEU A 397 -15.81 8.31 -19.63
CA LEU A 397 -15.75 8.67 -21.04
C LEU A 397 -16.80 7.92 -21.87
N LEU A 398 -17.03 6.62 -21.60
CA LEU A 398 -18.10 5.86 -22.24
C LEU A 398 -19.47 6.53 -22.01
N GLY A 399 -19.77 6.99 -20.80
CA GLY A 399 -21.00 7.71 -20.49
C GLY A 399 -21.16 9.00 -21.30
N MET A 400 -20.09 9.78 -21.48
CA MET A 400 -20.10 10.99 -22.31
C MET A 400 -20.35 10.68 -23.79
N ILE A 401 -19.73 9.63 -24.32
CA ILE A 401 -19.93 9.20 -25.71
C ILE A 401 -21.39 8.77 -25.93
N ILE A 402 -21.93 7.94 -25.04
CA ILE A 402 -23.33 7.49 -25.10
C ILE A 402 -24.27 8.69 -25.16
N LYS A 403 -24.11 9.66 -24.26
CA LYS A 403 -24.89 10.91 -24.23
C LYS A 403 -24.85 11.65 -25.57
N ASN A 404 -23.66 11.83 -26.13
CA ASN A 404 -23.49 12.57 -27.38
C ASN A 404 -24.15 11.82 -28.58
N VAL A 405 -24.02 10.50 -28.63
CA VAL A 405 -24.62 9.68 -29.68
C VAL A 405 -26.13 9.64 -29.57
N ILE A 406 -26.69 9.54 -28.34
CA ILE A 406 -28.16 9.61 -28.12
C ILE A 406 -28.71 10.92 -28.68
N VAL A 407 -28.11 12.07 -28.34
CA VAL A 407 -28.55 13.39 -28.79
C VAL A 407 -28.48 13.52 -30.31
N LEU A 408 -27.46 12.96 -30.96
CA LEU A 408 -27.35 12.96 -32.42
C LEU A 408 -28.41 12.09 -33.08
N LEU A 409 -28.64 10.87 -32.57
CA LEU A 409 -29.62 9.95 -33.10
C LEU A 409 -31.06 10.46 -32.95
N ASP A 410 -31.36 11.10 -31.81
CA ASP A 410 -32.63 11.73 -31.55
C ASP A 410 -32.91 12.88 -32.56
N GLU A 411 -31.93 13.73 -32.80
CA GLU A 411 -32.03 14.80 -33.82
C GLU A 411 -32.30 14.23 -35.23
N ILE A 412 -31.58 13.17 -35.62
CA ILE A 412 -31.82 12.47 -36.89
C ILE A 412 -33.24 11.96 -36.95
N ASN A 413 -33.78 11.39 -35.87
CA ASN A 413 -35.16 10.89 -35.82
C ASN A 413 -36.19 12.02 -35.95
N ILE A 414 -35.96 13.16 -35.28
CA ILE A 414 -36.83 14.34 -35.38
C ILE A 414 -36.90 14.82 -36.82
N GLN A 415 -35.73 15.01 -37.48
CA GLN A 415 -35.70 15.46 -38.88
C GLN A 415 -36.34 14.49 -39.85
N ARG A 416 -36.18 13.18 -39.61
CA ARG A 416 -36.85 12.15 -40.39
C ARG A 416 -38.38 12.17 -40.21
N ARG A 417 -38.88 12.41 -39.01
CA ARG A 417 -40.31 12.57 -38.73
C ARG A 417 -40.87 13.81 -39.40
N ASN A 418 -40.05 14.85 -39.61
CA ASN A 418 -40.44 16.06 -40.35
C ASN A 418 -40.41 15.89 -41.86
N GLY A 419 -40.20 14.66 -42.37
CA GLY A 419 -40.22 14.34 -43.79
C GLY A 419 -38.93 14.58 -44.55
N ILE A 420 -37.83 14.91 -43.87
CA ILE A 420 -36.53 15.13 -44.52
C ILE A 420 -35.95 13.77 -44.99
N ALA A 421 -35.38 13.75 -46.18
CA ALA A 421 -34.79 12.55 -46.75
C ALA A 421 -33.66 12.01 -45.83
N PRO A 422 -33.53 10.68 -45.66
CA PRO A 422 -32.61 10.09 -44.66
C PRO A 422 -31.15 10.57 -44.73
N TYR A 423 -30.64 10.76 -45.94
CA TYR A 423 -29.26 11.25 -46.15
C TYR A 423 -29.10 12.71 -45.72
N THR A 424 -30.04 13.56 -46.09
CA THR A 424 -30.06 14.98 -45.73
C THR A 424 -30.26 15.15 -44.23
N ALA A 425 -31.15 14.39 -43.62
CA ALA A 425 -31.40 14.39 -42.19
C ALA A 425 -30.13 14.06 -41.38
N ILE A 426 -29.32 13.10 -41.83
CA ILE A 426 -28.02 12.77 -41.19
C ILE A 426 -27.05 13.95 -41.29
N ILE A 427 -26.96 14.59 -42.46
CA ILE A 427 -26.04 15.72 -42.65
C ILE A 427 -26.44 16.91 -41.76
N GLU A 428 -27.72 17.32 -41.85
CA GLU A 428 -28.26 18.46 -41.13
C GLU A 428 -28.18 18.27 -39.60
N ALA A 429 -28.55 17.08 -39.11
CA ALA A 429 -28.43 16.73 -37.70
C ALA A 429 -26.94 16.77 -37.23
N THR A 430 -26.02 16.25 -38.06
CA THR A 430 -24.58 16.29 -37.71
C THR A 430 -24.08 17.73 -37.66
N VAL A 431 -24.41 18.57 -38.63
CA VAL A 431 -23.98 19.98 -38.65
C VAL A 431 -24.58 20.74 -37.48
N SER A 432 -25.88 20.58 -37.18
CA SER A 432 -26.54 21.28 -36.08
C SER A 432 -25.96 20.89 -34.70
N ARG A 433 -25.58 19.62 -34.55
CA ARG A 433 -25.04 19.09 -33.24
C ARG A 433 -23.52 19.21 -33.10
N THR A 434 -22.76 19.46 -34.18
CA THR A 434 -21.31 19.60 -34.12
C THR A 434 -20.89 20.71 -33.17
N ARG A 435 -21.50 21.90 -33.25
CA ARG A 435 -21.14 23.04 -32.41
C ARG A 435 -21.40 22.76 -30.92
N PRO A 436 -22.60 22.32 -30.47
CA PRO A 436 -22.86 21.98 -29.08
C PRO A 436 -21.93 20.87 -28.52
N VAL A 437 -21.67 19.83 -29.30
CA VAL A 437 -20.80 18.72 -28.90
C VAL A 437 -19.36 19.15 -28.73
N LEU A 438 -18.83 19.94 -29.69
CA LEU A 438 -17.47 20.49 -29.60
C LEU A 438 -17.33 21.45 -28.41
N MET A 439 -18.34 22.32 -28.17
CA MET A 439 -18.33 23.21 -27.01
C MET A 439 -18.30 22.42 -25.70
N ALA A 440 -19.15 21.40 -25.55
CA ALA A 440 -19.18 20.56 -24.38
C ALA A 440 -17.86 19.81 -24.16
N ALA A 441 -17.29 19.23 -25.22
CA ALA A 441 -16.00 18.57 -25.15
C ALA A 441 -14.86 19.52 -24.76
N THR A 442 -14.80 20.71 -25.40
CA THR A 442 -13.80 21.72 -25.10
C THR A 442 -13.92 22.21 -23.64
N THR A 443 -15.16 22.46 -23.17
CA THR A 443 -15.37 22.86 -21.78
C THR A 443 -14.90 21.81 -20.79
N THR A 444 -15.20 20.53 -21.08
CA THR A 444 -14.72 19.40 -20.23
C THR A 444 -13.20 19.33 -20.23
N ILE A 445 -12.55 19.40 -21.39
CA ILE A 445 -11.09 19.37 -21.51
C ILE A 445 -10.48 20.55 -20.73
N LEU A 446 -10.95 21.78 -20.98
CA LEU A 446 -10.45 22.98 -20.30
C LEU A 446 -10.67 22.93 -18.78
N GLY A 447 -11.78 22.34 -18.31
CA GLY A 447 -12.04 22.13 -16.90
C GLY A 447 -11.10 21.10 -16.23
N MET A 448 -10.56 20.16 -17.03
CA MET A 448 -9.60 19.16 -16.52
C MET A 448 -8.13 19.58 -16.66
N VAL A 449 -7.82 20.56 -17.51
CA VAL A 449 -6.45 21.05 -17.72
C VAL A 449 -5.76 21.47 -16.40
N PRO A 450 -6.41 22.20 -15.46
CA PRO A 450 -5.76 22.54 -14.20
C PRO A 450 -5.34 21.31 -13.38
N LEU A 451 -6.07 20.18 -13.47
CA LEU A 451 -5.75 18.95 -12.75
C LEU A 451 -4.46 18.28 -13.28
N LEU A 452 -4.10 18.51 -14.55
CA LEU A 452 -2.85 18.00 -15.12
C LEU A 452 -1.61 18.71 -14.56
N PHE A 453 -1.79 19.93 -14.07
CA PHE A 453 -0.72 20.74 -13.45
C PHE A 453 -0.80 20.76 -11.93
N ASP A 454 -1.77 20.05 -11.33
CA ASP A 454 -1.86 19.93 -9.88
C ASP A 454 -0.78 18.97 -9.39
N ILE A 455 0.01 19.44 -8.40
CA ILE A 455 1.07 18.66 -7.74
C ILE A 455 0.54 17.34 -7.12
N ALA A 456 -0.76 17.23 -6.93
CA ALA A 456 -1.40 16.03 -6.37
C ALA A 456 -1.77 14.99 -7.43
N PHE A 457 -2.01 15.38 -8.69
CA PHE A 457 -2.56 14.52 -9.73
C PHE A 457 -1.79 14.56 -11.07
N GLY A 458 -0.81 15.46 -11.20
CA GLY A 458 0.02 15.65 -12.40
C GLY A 458 1.42 15.08 -12.27
#